data_9ed614697048f555e62ac04769b9aaec
#
_entry.id   9ed614697048f555e62ac04769b9aaec
#
_cell.length_a   1.000
_cell.length_b   1.000
_cell.length_c   1.000
_cell.angle_alpha   90.00
_cell.angle_beta   90.00
_cell.angle_gamma   90.00
#
_symmetry.space_group_name_H-M   'P 1'
#
loop_
_entity.id
_entity.type
_entity.pdbx_description
1 polymer ?
#
loop_
_entity_poly.entity_id
_entity_poly.type
_entity_poly.pdbx_seq_one_letter_code
_entity_poly.pdbx_strand_id
1 'polypeptide(L)'
;MAVTVLSGTSGALYYKPAGTTGTFSPADVTIGTETMVVQTYLNLKVGDPVKFQVVDSSTGGSGTGTLPAGLSAGTTYYVKTYTANTGALTVSATNGGSAVDLTDVGTAAAPNEFQVYYNDFAAIGQVREWTFEIERAVIDVTTIGQSPGQYVPFRKYIAGFGDGSGSATAYMTNEDASLSNRMIEDVLQRQQVGAAFKLYTDRVFSGGTVSDTLSRSISFDATLTSASLGVTPDDAQAVTVNFRPAGAVSYTHLRAHET
;
A
#
# COMPACT_ATOMS: atom_id res chain seq x y z
N MET A 1 2.36 36.12 -2.26
CA MET A 1 1.93 34.93 -3.02
C MET A 1 0.42 34.93 -3.14
N ALA A 2 -0.12 34.64 -4.33
CA ALA A 2 -1.55 34.47 -4.48
C ALA A 2 -1.97 33.14 -3.82
N VAL A 3 -3.00 33.17 -3.00
CA VAL A 3 -3.60 31.96 -2.42
C VAL A 3 -4.48 31.34 -3.51
N THR A 4 -4.16 30.12 -3.92
CA THR A 4 -4.93 29.36 -4.90
C THR A 4 -5.72 28.27 -4.19
N VAL A 5 -7.02 28.21 -4.43
CA VAL A 5 -7.88 27.12 -3.94
C VAL A 5 -7.61 25.88 -4.78
N LEU A 6 -7.34 24.76 -4.12
CA LEU A 6 -7.10 23.48 -4.80
C LEU A 6 -8.40 22.90 -5.36
N SER A 7 -8.34 22.42 -6.59
CA SER A 7 -9.45 21.72 -7.24
C SER A 7 -9.38 20.22 -6.92
N GLY A 8 -10.52 19.59 -6.70
CA GLY A 8 -10.61 18.12 -6.53
C GLY A 8 -10.16 17.32 -7.77
N THR A 9 -9.99 17.96 -8.92
CA THR A 9 -9.54 17.29 -10.17
C THR A 9 -8.10 16.79 -10.12
N SER A 10 -7.26 17.32 -9.21
CA SER A 10 -5.88 16.86 -8.98
C SER A 10 -5.80 15.69 -7.98
N GLY A 11 -6.92 15.36 -7.34
CA GLY A 11 -7.00 14.27 -6.38
C GLY A 11 -6.76 12.91 -7.02
N ALA A 12 -6.09 12.00 -6.28
CA ALA A 12 -5.89 10.64 -6.73
C ALA A 12 -5.77 9.70 -5.53
N LEU A 13 -6.15 8.44 -5.75
CA LEU A 13 -6.04 7.37 -4.78
C LEU A 13 -5.03 6.35 -5.28
N TYR A 14 -4.04 6.05 -4.46
CA TYR A 14 -3.07 5.01 -4.69
C TYR A 14 -3.19 3.96 -3.59
N TYR A 15 -3.06 2.71 -3.97
CA TYR A 15 -3.24 1.59 -3.08
C TYR A 15 -2.12 0.57 -3.25
N LYS A 16 -1.72 -0.05 -2.16
CA LYS A 16 -0.83 -1.21 -2.12
C LYS A 16 -1.61 -2.38 -1.50
N PRO A 17 -1.79 -3.49 -2.25
CA PRO A 17 -2.56 -4.64 -1.76
C PRO A 17 -1.92 -5.33 -0.56
N ALA A 18 -2.76 -5.89 0.31
CA ALA A 18 -2.35 -6.70 1.43
C ALA A 18 -1.79 -8.06 1.02
N GLY A 19 -0.92 -8.65 1.86
CA GLY A 19 -0.49 -10.04 1.72
C GLY A 19 0.32 -10.35 0.47
N THR A 20 1.00 -9.35 -0.11
CA THR A 20 1.78 -9.50 -1.35
C THR A 20 3.28 -9.67 -1.12
N THR A 21 3.72 -9.71 0.14
CA THR A 21 5.12 -9.87 0.50
C THR A 21 5.39 -11.31 0.91
N GLY A 22 6.40 -11.93 0.34
CA GLY A 22 6.83 -13.28 0.65
C GLY A 22 8.33 -13.44 0.64
N THR A 23 8.84 -14.43 1.37
CA THR A 23 10.28 -14.78 1.39
C THR A 23 10.52 -16.15 0.78
N PHE A 24 11.75 -16.39 0.33
CA PHE A 24 12.23 -17.65 -0.20
C PHE A 24 13.75 -17.73 -0.05
N SER A 25 14.30 -18.91 -0.16
CA SER A 25 15.75 -19.17 -0.03
C SER A 25 16.36 -19.60 -1.36
N PRO A 26 17.69 -19.68 -1.49
CA PRO A 26 18.34 -20.25 -2.68
C PRO A 26 17.88 -21.67 -3.01
N ALA A 27 17.50 -22.46 -2.00
CA ALA A 27 17.02 -23.85 -2.18
C ALA A 27 15.61 -23.89 -2.84
N ASP A 28 14.87 -22.81 -2.80
CA ASP A 28 13.53 -22.68 -3.37
C ASP A 28 13.53 -22.22 -4.83
N VAL A 29 14.72 -22.05 -5.43
CA VAL A 29 14.90 -21.61 -6.82
C VAL A 29 15.20 -22.77 -7.74
N THR A 30 14.42 -22.91 -8.80
CA THR A 30 14.63 -23.94 -9.83
C THR A 30 14.96 -23.27 -11.17
N ILE A 31 16.23 -23.33 -11.57
CA ILE A 31 16.76 -22.64 -12.76
C ILE A 31 16.09 -23.15 -14.04
N GLY A 32 15.90 -24.47 -14.19
CA GLY A 32 15.38 -25.04 -15.46
C GLY A 32 13.91 -24.75 -15.79
N THR A 33 13.16 -24.22 -14.83
CA THR A 33 11.75 -23.83 -14.98
C THR A 33 11.50 -22.37 -14.62
N GLU A 34 12.55 -21.62 -14.31
CA GLU A 34 12.49 -20.19 -13.93
C GLU A 34 11.54 -19.95 -12.73
N THR A 35 11.46 -20.95 -11.83
CA THR A 35 10.47 -20.95 -10.75
C THR A 35 11.12 -20.68 -9.40
N MET A 36 10.51 -19.82 -8.63
CA MET A 36 10.81 -19.55 -7.23
C MET A 36 9.63 -20.03 -6.39
N VAL A 37 9.86 -20.79 -5.33
CA VAL A 37 8.80 -21.20 -4.40
C VAL A 37 8.80 -20.21 -3.23
N VAL A 38 7.79 -19.36 -3.20
CA VAL A 38 7.54 -18.39 -2.11
C VAL A 38 6.48 -18.96 -1.16
N GLN A 39 6.07 -18.19 -0.14
CA GLN A 39 4.98 -18.63 0.72
C GLN A 39 3.71 -18.94 -0.09
N THR A 40 2.96 -19.92 0.39
CA THR A 40 1.63 -20.25 -0.13
C THR A 40 0.60 -19.18 0.22
N TYR A 41 -0.43 -19.07 -0.62
CA TYR A 41 -1.58 -18.17 -0.41
C TYR A 41 -1.23 -16.68 -0.29
N LEU A 42 -0.13 -16.24 -0.92
CA LEU A 42 0.10 -14.81 -1.12
C LEU A 42 -0.96 -14.23 -2.06
N ASN A 43 -1.29 -12.98 -1.81
CA ASN A 43 -2.23 -12.24 -2.65
C ASN A 43 -1.54 -11.66 -3.90
N LEU A 44 -0.87 -12.51 -4.67
CA LEU A 44 -0.23 -12.15 -5.93
C LEU A 44 -1.12 -12.56 -7.11
N LYS A 45 -1.28 -11.66 -8.07
CA LYS A 45 -2.02 -11.88 -9.32
C LYS A 45 -1.10 -11.75 -10.53
N VAL A 46 -1.43 -12.43 -11.61
CA VAL A 46 -0.72 -12.28 -12.89
C VAL A 46 -0.79 -10.82 -13.34
N GLY A 47 0.36 -10.25 -13.70
CA GLY A 47 0.49 -8.85 -14.07
C GLY A 47 0.86 -7.92 -12.91
N ASP A 48 0.89 -8.39 -11.67
CA ASP A 48 1.30 -7.56 -10.53
C ASP A 48 2.76 -7.11 -10.66
N PRO A 49 3.04 -5.83 -10.45
CA PRO A 49 4.40 -5.33 -10.38
C PRO A 49 5.03 -5.71 -9.03
N VAL A 50 6.14 -6.42 -9.10
CA VAL A 50 6.88 -6.87 -7.92
C VAL A 50 8.35 -6.49 -8.00
N LYS A 51 8.99 -6.39 -6.85
CA LYS A 51 10.42 -6.19 -6.69
C LYS A 51 11.01 -7.27 -5.79
N PHE A 52 12.32 -7.44 -5.89
CA PHE A 52 13.08 -8.37 -5.09
C PHE A 52 14.16 -7.65 -4.29
N GLN A 53 14.45 -8.18 -3.11
CA GLN A 53 15.56 -7.74 -2.27
C GLN A 53 16.07 -8.88 -1.41
N VAL A 54 17.25 -8.71 -0.84
CA VAL A 54 17.76 -9.58 0.23
C VAL A 54 17.45 -8.93 1.56
N VAL A 55 16.82 -9.67 2.47
CA VAL A 55 16.44 -9.19 3.81
C VAL A 55 17.11 -10.05 4.88
N ASP A 56 17.36 -9.43 6.00
CA ASP A 56 17.72 -10.15 7.23
C ASP A 56 16.42 -10.42 8.01
N SER A 57 16.02 -11.68 8.06
CA SER A 57 14.76 -12.09 8.71
C SER A 57 14.75 -11.88 10.22
N SER A 58 15.91 -11.73 10.85
CA SER A 58 16.04 -11.48 12.28
C SER A 58 15.79 -10.01 12.66
N THR A 59 16.14 -9.09 11.78
CA THR A 59 16.03 -7.63 12.02
C THR A 59 14.95 -6.96 11.16
N GLY A 60 14.51 -7.62 10.07
CA GLY A 60 13.63 -7.04 9.06
C GLY A 60 14.30 -5.98 8.18
N GLY A 61 15.63 -5.81 8.33
CA GLY A 61 16.42 -4.85 7.57
C GLY A 61 17.02 -5.43 6.29
N SER A 62 17.92 -4.66 5.67
CA SER A 62 18.67 -5.11 4.48
C SER A 62 19.57 -6.28 4.85
N GLY A 63 19.45 -7.37 4.11
CA GLY A 63 20.29 -8.54 4.26
C GLY A 63 21.56 -8.52 3.40
N THR A 64 22.41 -9.50 3.62
CA THR A 64 23.62 -9.75 2.82
C THR A 64 23.42 -10.96 1.93
N GLY A 65 23.82 -10.86 0.66
CA GLY A 65 23.66 -11.92 -0.33
C GLY A 65 23.53 -11.38 -1.74
N THR A 66 23.32 -12.28 -2.68
CA THR A 66 23.06 -11.94 -4.09
C THR A 66 21.76 -12.60 -4.53
N LEU A 67 20.87 -11.85 -5.15
CA LEU A 67 19.66 -12.40 -5.76
C LEU A 67 20.03 -13.42 -6.84
N PRO A 68 19.11 -14.35 -7.17
CA PRO A 68 19.26 -15.22 -8.34
C PRO A 68 19.65 -14.44 -9.58
N ALA A 69 20.61 -14.93 -10.35
CA ALA A 69 21.06 -14.28 -11.57
C ALA A 69 19.88 -14.16 -12.56
N GLY A 70 19.70 -13.00 -13.15
CA GLY A 70 18.49 -12.61 -13.90
C GLY A 70 17.62 -11.63 -13.12
N LEU A 71 17.70 -11.61 -11.77
CA LEU A 71 17.00 -10.63 -10.93
C LEU A 71 17.95 -9.56 -10.40
N SER A 72 17.46 -8.33 -10.31
CA SER A 72 18.19 -7.20 -9.76
C SER A 72 17.36 -6.50 -8.70
N ALA A 73 17.96 -6.17 -7.57
CA ALA A 73 17.30 -5.46 -6.48
C ALA A 73 16.75 -4.10 -6.97
N GLY A 74 15.54 -3.77 -6.54
CA GLY A 74 14.88 -2.52 -6.89
C GLY A 74 14.32 -2.44 -8.31
N THR A 75 14.62 -3.40 -9.18
CA THR A 75 14.03 -3.48 -10.53
C THR A 75 12.61 -4.03 -10.44
N THR A 76 11.69 -3.43 -11.19
CA THR A 76 10.30 -3.89 -11.26
C THR A 76 10.18 -5.05 -12.24
N TYR A 77 9.61 -6.14 -11.78
CA TYR A 77 9.20 -7.29 -12.57
C TYR A 77 7.70 -7.46 -12.48
N TYR A 78 7.13 -8.30 -13.32
CA TYR A 78 5.70 -8.58 -13.35
C TYR A 78 5.46 -10.05 -13.08
N VAL A 79 4.49 -10.37 -12.23
CA VAL A 79 4.09 -11.75 -11.97
C VAL A 79 3.58 -12.36 -13.27
N LYS A 80 4.24 -13.42 -13.75
CA LYS A 80 3.81 -14.17 -14.93
C LYS A 80 2.91 -15.33 -14.54
N THR A 81 3.29 -16.10 -13.53
CA THR A 81 2.44 -17.13 -12.94
C THR A 81 2.64 -17.14 -11.43
N TYR A 82 1.58 -17.40 -10.71
CA TYR A 82 1.63 -17.70 -9.28
C TYR A 82 0.61 -18.79 -8.95
N THR A 83 1.06 -19.85 -8.31
CA THR A 83 0.21 -20.96 -7.89
C THR A 83 0.06 -20.94 -6.38
N ALA A 84 -1.08 -20.47 -5.88
CA ALA A 84 -1.27 -20.15 -4.47
C ALA A 84 -1.04 -21.33 -3.50
N ASN A 85 -1.43 -22.55 -3.88
CA ASN A 85 -1.31 -23.74 -3.01
C ASN A 85 0.13 -24.29 -2.93
N THR A 86 0.98 -24.00 -3.90
CA THR A 86 2.38 -24.45 -3.92
C THR A 86 3.39 -23.35 -3.69
N GLY A 87 2.97 -22.09 -3.81
CA GLY A 87 3.85 -20.93 -3.75
C GLY A 87 4.71 -20.73 -5.01
N ALA A 88 4.50 -21.52 -6.07
CA ALA A 88 5.32 -21.46 -7.29
C ALA A 88 5.07 -20.14 -8.02
N LEU A 89 6.12 -19.32 -8.15
CA LEU A 89 6.13 -17.99 -8.74
C LEU A 89 7.10 -17.96 -9.93
N THR A 90 6.66 -17.42 -11.06
CA THR A 90 7.54 -16.97 -12.16
C THR A 90 7.28 -15.51 -12.46
N VAL A 91 8.30 -14.79 -12.89
CA VAL A 91 8.18 -13.36 -13.21
C VAL A 91 8.73 -13.04 -14.60
N SER A 92 8.34 -11.90 -15.13
CA SER A 92 8.79 -11.38 -16.43
C SER A 92 9.29 -9.94 -16.27
N ALA A 93 10.18 -9.51 -17.15
CA ALA A 93 10.71 -8.13 -17.17
C ALA A 93 9.66 -7.10 -17.66
N THR A 94 8.66 -7.54 -18.42
CA THR A 94 7.55 -6.72 -18.93
C THR A 94 6.24 -7.45 -18.68
N ASN A 95 5.16 -6.70 -18.49
CA ASN A 95 3.84 -7.32 -18.28
C ASN A 95 3.45 -8.19 -19.48
N GLY A 96 3.14 -9.47 -19.22
CA GLY A 96 2.83 -10.46 -20.26
C GLY A 96 4.05 -10.98 -21.04
N GLY A 97 5.27 -10.60 -20.67
CA GLY A 97 6.52 -11.02 -21.33
C GLY A 97 6.92 -12.48 -21.06
N SER A 98 8.09 -12.87 -21.60
CA SER A 98 8.71 -14.15 -21.29
C SER A 98 9.21 -14.18 -19.85
N ALA A 99 9.27 -15.39 -19.26
CA ALA A 99 9.87 -15.54 -17.93
C ALA A 99 11.31 -15.02 -17.94
N VAL A 100 11.73 -14.43 -16.83
CA VAL A 100 13.13 -14.05 -16.63
C VAL A 100 13.96 -15.31 -16.56
N ASP A 101 15.03 -15.38 -17.34
CA ASP A 101 16.00 -16.48 -17.34
C ASP A 101 16.83 -16.41 -16.05
N LEU A 102 16.68 -17.42 -15.19
CA LEU A 102 17.42 -17.58 -13.95
C LEU A 102 18.61 -18.50 -14.20
N THR A 103 19.81 -17.94 -14.25
CA THR A 103 21.04 -18.72 -14.55
C THR A 103 21.82 -19.14 -13.29
N ASP A 104 21.40 -18.67 -12.11
CA ASP A 104 21.98 -18.98 -10.79
C ASP A 104 20.89 -18.89 -9.71
N VAL A 105 21.03 -19.65 -8.63
CA VAL A 105 20.09 -19.63 -7.51
C VAL A 105 20.33 -18.47 -6.54
N GLY A 106 21.41 -17.72 -6.70
CA GLY A 106 21.81 -16.66 -5.79
C GLY A 106 22.44 -17.18 -4.48
N THR A 107 22.72 -16.26 -3.57
CA THR A 107 23.29 -16.59 -2.25
C THR A 107 22.57 -15.80 -1.16
N ALA A 108 22.02 -16.51 -0.19
CA ALA A 108 21.53 -15.94 1.06
C ALA A 108 21.72 -16.99 2.15
N ALA A 109 22.54 -16.68 3.15
CA ALA A 109 22.77 -17.58 4.29
C ALA A 109 21.99 -17.05 5.49
N ALA A 110 21.32 -17.94 6.21
CA ALA A 110 20.54 -17.54 7.40
C ALA A 110 21.35 -16.62 8.33
N PRO A 111 20.76 -15.54 8.84
CA PRO A 111 19.33 -15.19 8.79
C PRO A 111 18.85 -14.46 7.52
N ASN A 112 19.68 -14.39 6.46
CA ASN A 112 19.31 -13.70 5.24
C ASN A 112 18.43 -14.57 4.35
N GLU A 113 17.44 -13.95 3.73
CA GLU A 113 16.48 -14.56 2.80
C GLU A 113 16.23 -13.63 1.62
N PHE A 114 15.76 -14.17 0.51
CA PHE A 114 15.20 -13.38 -0.57
C PHE A 114 13.78 -12.99 -0.22
N GLN A 115 13.39 -11.79 -0.60
CA GLN A 115 12.03 -11.31 -0.43
C GLN A 115 11.49 -10.79 -1.77
N VAL A 116 10.29 -11.24 -2.11
CA VAL A 116 9.44 -10.62 -3.12
C VAL A 116 8.43 -9.72 -2.43
N TYR A 117 8.19 -8.54 -2.97
CA TYR A 117 7.19 -7.62 -2.45
C TYR A 117 6.53 -6.83 -3.59
N TYR A 118 5.29 -6.42 -3.39
CA TYR A 118 4.59 -5.57 -4.36
C TYR A 118 5.38 -4.28 -4.54
N ASN A 119 5.56 -3.91 -5.81
CA ASN A 119 6.19 -2.63 -6.13
C ASN A 119 5.36 -1.53 -5.52
N ASP A 120 5.81 -0.55 -5.01
CA ASP A 120 5.22 0.64 -4.44
C ASP A 120 3.69 0.85 -4.67
N PHE A 121 3.16 1.95 -4.24
CA PHE A 121 1.75 2.30 -4.45
C PHE A 121 1.38 2.36 -5.93
N ALA A 122 0.29 1.72 -6.33
CA ALA A 122 -0.25 1.80 -7.67
C ALA A 122 -1.55 2.61 -7.69
N ALA A 123 -1.73 3.42 -8.74
CA ALA A 123 -2.92 4.25 -8.88
C ALA A 123 -4.16 3.39 -9.11
N ILE A 124 -5.24 3.69 -8.42
CA ILE A 124 -6.57 3.17 -8.76
C ILE A 124 -7.14 4.08 -9.84
N GLY A 125 -7.20 3.56 -11.07
CA GLY A 125 -7.53 4.38 -12.25
C GLY A 125 -8.97 4.88 -12.32
N GLN A 126 -9.90 4.27 -11.61
CA GLN A 126 -11.35 4.47 -11.72
C GLN A 126 -11.98 5.01 -10.44
N VAL A 127 -11.24 5.82 -9.70
CA VAL A 127 -11.75 6.42 -8.45
C VAL A 127 -12.75 7.53 -8.77
N ARG A 128 -13.95 7.43 -8.18
CA ARG A 128 -14.98 8.45 -8.23
C ARG A 128 -14.78 9.49 -7.14
N GLU A 129 -14.57 9.03 -5.92
CA GLU A 129 -14.41 9.87 -4.74
C GLU A 129 -13.65 9.14 -3.63
N TRP A 130 -13.04 9.89 -2.75
CA TRP A 130 -12.51 9.39 -1.49
C TRP A 130 -12.67 10.44 -0.39
N THR A 131 -12.81 9.98 0.84
CA THR A 131 -12.84 10.80 2.04
C THR A 131 -11.87 10.28 3.07
N PHE A 132 -11.30 11.15 3.87
CA PHE A 132 -10.47 10.78 4.98
C PHE A 132 -10.67 11.77 6.12
N GLU A 133 -11.08 11.27 7.28
CA GLU A 133 -11.30 12.03 8.49
C GLU A 133 -10.23 11.67 9.52
N ILE A 134 -9.71 12.69 10.17
CA ILE A 134 -8.73 12.53 11.25
C ILE A 134 -9.34 13.18 12.47
N GLU A 135 -9.43 12.44 13.56
CA GLU A 135 -9.92 12.93 14.82
C GLU A 135 -8.92 12.66 15.95
N ARG A 136 -9.05 13.39 17.04
CA ARG A 136 -8.25 13.19 18.22
C ARG A 136 -9.16 13.14 19.43
N ALA A 137 -9.07 12.07 20.19
CA ALA A 137 -9.82 11.92 21.44
C ALA A 137 -9.44 13.02 22.43
N VAL A 138 -10.41 13.52 23.16
CA VAL A 138 -10.23 14.52 24.22
C VAL A 138 -10.63 13.89 25.53
N ILE A 139 -9.72 13.89 26.50
CA ILE A 139 -9.94 13.32 27.83
C ILE A 139 -10.22 14.47 28.81
N ASP A 140 -11.38 14.45 29.45
CA ASP A 140 -11.75 15.41 30.48
C ASP A 140 -10.99 15.06 31.77
N VAL A 141 -10.14 15.97 32.23
CA VAL A 141 -9.35 15.86 33.46
C VAL A 141 -9.74 16.93 34.46
N THR A 142 -10.98 17.41 34.41
CA THR A 142 -11.50 18.40 35.34
C THR A 142 -11.61 17.81 36.73
N THR A 143 -10.94 18.40 37.69
CA THR A 143 -11.00 17.99 39.10
C THR A 143 -12.13 18.72 39.83
N ILE A 144 -12.91 17.97 40.59
CA ILE A 144 -13.93 18.53 41.51
C ILE A 144 -13.21 19.13 42.74
N GLY A 145 -13.54 20.37 43.11
CA GLY A 145 -13.03 20.99 44.32
C GLY A 145 -12.03 22.14 44.13
N GLN A 146 -11.90 22.66 42.95
CA GLN A 146 -11.19 23.93 42.74
C GLN A 146 -12.00 25.07 43.39
N SER A 147 -11.33 25.90 44.19
CA SER A 147 -11.93 27.06 44.82
C SER A 147 -12.62 27.96 43.78
N PRO A 148 -13.84 28.41 44.02
CA PRO A 148 -14.53 29.29 43.10
C PRO A 148 -13.77 30.61 42.99
N GLY A 149 -13.28 30.89 41.78
CA GLY A 149 -12.74 32.19 41.45
C GLY A 149 -13.83 33.15 40.99
N GLN A 150 -13.44 34.36 40.57
CA GLN A 150 -14.37 35.37 40.07
C GLN A 150 -15.12 34.93 38.81
N TYR A 151 -14.58 33.93 38.06
CA TYR A 151 -15.14 33.41 36.81
C TYR A 151 -15.60 31.96 36.96
N VAL A 152 -16.58 31.56 36.14
CA VAL A 152 -17.04 30.17 36.08
C VAL A 152 -15.88 29.25 35.70
N PRO A 153 -15.64 28.15 36.45
CA PRO A 153 -14.57 27.23 36.15
C PRO A 153 -14.77 26.55 34.79
N PHE A 154 -13.76 26.59 33.97
CA PHE A 154 -13.75 25.89 32.69
C PHE A 154 -13.27 24.45 32.85
N ARG A 155 -13.82 23.56 32.02
CA ARG A 155 -13.34 22.17 31.96
C ARG A 155 -11.91 22.12 31.45
N LYS A 156 -11.11 21.24 32.02
CA LYS A 156 -9.73 20.98 31.62
C LYS A 156 -9.67 19.69 30.81
N TYR A 157 -9.07 19.80 29.62
CA TYR A 157 -8.96 18.67 28.71
C TYR A 157 -7.49 18.41 28.40
N ILE A 158 -7.13 17.11 28.23
CA ILE A 158 -5.89 16.68 27.63
C ILE A 158 -6.20 15.93 26.33
N ALA A 159 -5.28 16.01 25.39
CA ALA A 159 -5.40 15.30 24.14
C ALA A 159 -5.07 13.82 24.32
N GLY A 160 -5.97 12.97 23.87
CA GLY A 160 -5.80 11.51 23.81
C GLY A 160 -5.16 11.05 22.49
N PHE A 161 -5.41 9.80 22.13
CA PHE A 161 -4.94 9.20 20.89
C PHE A 161 -5.63 9.80 19.67
N GLY A 162 -4.88 9.88 18.55
CA GLY A 162 -5.46 10.16 17.24
C GLY A 162 -6.12 8.89 16.67
N ASP A 163 -7.21 9.06 15.96
CA ASP A 163 -7.85 8.04 15.16
C ASP A 163 -8.14 8.61 13.76
N GLY A 164 -8.42 7.72 12.82
CA GLY A 164 -8.80 8.11 11.48
C GLY A 164 -9.69 7.07 10.84
N SER A 165 -10.53 7.54 9.96
CA SER A 165 -11.36 6.69 9.11
C SER A 165 -11.49 7.30 7.73
N GLY A 166 -11.67 6.45 6.73
CA GLY A 166 -11.86 6.91 5.37
C GLY A 166 -12.71 5.96 4.56
N SER A 167 -13.18 6.47 3.45
CA SER A 167 -13.86 5.69 2.44
C SER A 167 -13.38 6.06 1.04
N ALA A 168 -13.42 5.11 0.14
CA ALA A 168 -13.14 5.31 -1.27
C ALA A 168 -14.16 4.57 -2.12
N THR A 169 -14.67 5.24 -3.14
CA THR A 169 -15.57 4.66 -4.14
C THR A 169 -14.85 4.60 -5.48
N ALA A 170 -14.73 3.41 -6.04
CA ALA A 170 -14.12 3.17 -7.34
C ALA A 170 -15.05 2.35 -8.24
N TYR A 171 -14.99 2.62 -9.54
CA TYR A 171 -15.70 1.79 -10.52
C TYR A 171 -15.00 0.44 -10.69
N MET A 172 -15.80 -0.61 -10.83
CA MET A 172 -15.29 -1.94 -11.11
C MET A 172 -14.89 -2.08 -12.58
N THR A 173 -13.88 -2.91 -12.80
CA THR A 173 -13.44 -3.29 -14.14
C THR A 173 -13.53 -4.81 -14.29
N ASN A 174 -13.46 -5.30 -15.52
CA ASN A 174 -13.46 -6.73 -15.83
C ASN A 174 -12.06 -7.37 -15.72
N GLU A 175 -11.06 -6.64 -15.21
CA GLU A 175 -9.70 -7.15 -15.03
C GLU A 175 -9.51 -7.67 -13.60
N ASP A 176 -9.15 -8.94 -13.44
CA ASP A 176 -8.94 -9.57 -12.14
C ASP A 176 -7.81 -8.91 -11.32
N ALA A 177 -6.77 -8.41 -11.99
CA ALA A 177 -5.66 -7.71 -11.36
C ALA A 177 -5.96 -6.24 -11.03
N SER A 178 -7.15 -5.74 -11.38
CA SER A 178 -7.56 -4.38 -11.07
C SER A 178 -7.58 -4.12 -9.56
N LEU A 179 -6.94 -3.05 -9.12
CA LEU A 179 -6.87 -2.70 -7.70
C LEU A 179 -8.25 -2.42 -7.07
N SER A 180 -9.24 -1.97 -7.85
CA SER A 180 -10.60 -1.79 -7.38
C SER A 180 -11.25 -3.13 -7.00
N ASN A 181 -11.03 -4.18 -7.78
CA ASN A 181 -11.53 -5.51 -7.48
C ASN A 181 -10.76 -6.14 -6.30
N ARG A 182 -9.45 -5.92 -6.23
CA ARG A 182 -8.60 -6.45 -5.15
C ARG A 182 -8.94 -5.87 -3.78
N MET A 183 -9.39 -4.63 -3.70
CA MET A 183 -9.82 -4.05 -2.42
C MET A 183 -10.97 -4.86 -1.78
N ILE A 184 -11.84 -5.49 -2.58
CA ILE A 184 -12.89 -6.38 -2.08
C ILE A 184 -12.28 -7.65 -1.49
N GLU A 185 -11.34 -8.27 -2.22
CA GLU A 185 -10.65 -9.48 -1.77
C GLU A 185 -9.85 -9.20 -0.49
N ASP A 186 -9.19 -8.05 -0.41
CA ASP A 186 -8.36 -7.67 0.73
C ASP A 186 -9.17 -7.50 2.03
N VAL A 187 -10.44 -7.11 1.95
CA VAL A 187 -11.35 -7.11 3.12
C VAL A 187 -11.56 -8.53 3.65
N LEU A 188 -11.54 -9.54 2.77
CA LEU A 188 -11.72 -10.95 3.13
C LEU A 188 -10.43 -11.61 3.59
N GLN A 189 -9.27 -11.00 3.34
CA GLN A 189 -7.97 -11.54 3.73
C GLN A 189 -7.83 -11.57 5.25
N ARG A 190 -7.40 -12.72 5.77
CA ARG A 190 -7.13 -12.90 7.20
C ARG A 190 -5.99 -12.01 7.70
N GLN A 191 -4.98 -11.78 6.87
CA GLN A 191 -3.86 -10.91 7.15
C GLN A 191 -3.85 -9.76 6.16
N GLN A 192 -4.03 -8.56 6.67
CA GLN A 192 -3.98 -7.33 5.88
C GLN A 192 -2.63 -6.60 6.02
N VAL A 193 -1.59 -7.34 6.39
CA VAL A 193 -0.23 -6.79 6.54
C VAL A 193 0.27 -6.28 5.19
N GLY A 194 0.73 -5.04 5.18
CA GLY A 194 1.26 -4.37 3.99
C GLY A 194 0.21 -3.67 3.13
N ALA A 195 -1.08 -3.73 3.49
CA ALA A 195 -2.07 -2.85 2.88
C ALA A 195 -1.76 -1.40 3.22
N ALA A 196 -1.72 -0.53 2.24
CA ALA A 196 -1.45 0.88 2.46
C ALA A 196 -2.16 1.77 1.45
N PHE A 197 -2.53 2.97 1.89
CA PHE A 197 -3.10 4.00 1.03
C PHE A 197 -2.18 5.21 0.93
N LYS A 198 -2.21 5.84 -0.25
CA LYS A 198 -1.65 7.16 -0.48
C LYS A 198 -2.69 8.01 -1.20
N LEU A 199 -3.19 8.99 -0.48
CA LEU A 199 -4.27 9.89 -0.90
C LEU A 199 -3.65 11.20 -1.35
N TYR A 200 -3.70 11.50 -2.64
CA TYR A 200 -3.23 12.77 -3.16
C TYR A 200 -4.36 13.79 -3.15
N THR A 201 -4.17 14.88 -2.43
CA THR A 201 -5.03 16.06 -2.51
C THR A 201 -4.61 16.99 -3.65
N ASP A 202 -3.34 16.92 -4.04
CA ASP A 202 -2.79 17.66 -5.17
C ASP A 202 -1.62 16.86 -5.76
N ARG A 203 -1.83 16.33 -6.96
CA ARG A 203 -0.87 15.47 -7.65
C ARG A 203 -0.13 16.24 -8.73
N VAL A 204 1.18 16.34 -8.59
CA VAL A 204 2.06 17.03 -9.54
C VAL A 204 2.93 16.02 -10.28
N PHE A 205 3.02 16.15 -11.59
CA PHE A 205 3.88 15.34 -12.44
C PHE A 205 5.19 16.08 -12.74
N SER A 206 6.30 15.35 -12.68
CA SER A 206 7.62 15.81 -13.10
C SER A 206 8.29 14.70 -13.92
N GLY A 207 8.72 15.02 -15.15
CA GLY A 207 9.33 14.02 -16.03
C GLY A 207 8.41 12.83 -16.40
N GLY A 208 7.10 13.03 -16.43
CA GLY A 208 6.11 11.97 -16.77
C GLY A 208 5.70 11.06 -15.61
N THR A 209 6.32 11.22 -14.43
CA THR A 209 5.99 10.48 -13.20
C THR A 209 5.45 11.41 -12.12
N VAL A 210 4.69 10.85 -11.17
CA VAL A 210 4.24 11.62 -10.00
C VAL A 210 5.43 11.98 -9.13
N SER A 211 5.59 13.27 -8.84
CA SER A 211 6.63 13.77 -7.94
C SER A 211 6.09 13.86 -6.52
N ASP A 212 6.54 12.98 -5.63
CA ASP A 212 6.15 13.01 -4.23
C ASP A 212 6.61 14.26 -3.49
N THR A 213 7.71 14.86 -3.93
CA THR A 213 8.26 16.07 -3.32
C THR A 213 7.47 17.33 -3.70
N LEU A 214 6.78 17.33 -4.84
CA LEU A 214 5.97 18.44 -5.31
C LEU A 214 4.47 18.25 -5.05
N SER A 215 4.06 17.03 -4.76
CA SER A 215 2.66 16.67 -4.51
C SER A 215 2.29 16.80 -3.03
N ARG A 216 0.99 16.97 -2.77
CA ARG A 216 0.43 16.91 -1.42
C ARG A 216 -0.28 15.59 -1.23
N SER A 217 0.13 14.80 -0.26
CA SER A 217 -0.44 13.49 -0.02
C SER A 217 -0.51 13.14 1.46
N ILE A 218 -1.44 12.23 1.77
CA ILE A 218 -1.55 11.56 3.06
C ILE A 218 -1.25 10.09 2.78
N SER A 219 -0.31 9.49 3.50
CA SER A 219 0.06 8.08 3.37
C SER A 219 0.05 7.38 4.72
N PHE A 220 -0.44 6.16 4.73
CA PHE A 220 -0.55 5.33 5.93
C PHE A 220 -0.74 3.86 5.58
N ASP A 221 -0.27 2.99 6.48
CA ASP A 221 -0.68 1.59 6.48
C ASP A 221 -2.15 1.51 6.88
N ALA A 222 -2.90 0.63 6.26
CA ALA A 222 -4.35 0.58 6.41
C ALA A 222 -4.87 -0.81 6.73
N THR A 223 -5.99 -0.84 7.45
CA THR A 223 -6.86 -1.99 7.56
C THR A 223 -8.16 -1.68 6.83
N LEU A 224 -8.51 -2.52 5.85
CA LEU A 224 -9.77 -2.44 5.16
C LEU A 224 -10.84 -3.09 6.03
N THR A 225 -11.89 -2.33 6.35
CA THR A 225 -12.89 -2.76 7.34
C THR A 225 -14.16 -3.28 6.70
N SER A 226 -14.53 -2.77 5.53
CA SER A 226 -15.68 -3.25 4.78
C SER A 226 -15.58 -2.89 3.30
N ALA A 227 -16.23 -3.68 2.47
CA ALA A 227 -16.48 -3.37 1.07
C ALA A 227 -17.98 -3.51 0.79
N SER A 228 -18.55 -2.54 0.12
CA SER A 228 -19.96 -2.52 -0.32
C SER A 228 -20.01 -2.44 -1.83
N LEU A 229 -20.73 -3.38 -2.44
CA LEU A 229 -20.91 -3.47 -3.89
C LEU A 229 -22.33 -3.07 -4.25
N GLY A 230 -22.45 -2.06 -5.09
CA GLY A 230 -23.74 -1.62 -5.66
C GLY A 230 -23.83 -1.99 -7.14
N VAL A 231 -24.92 -2.64 -7.53
CA VAL A 231 -25.23 -2.94 -8.92
C VAL A 231 -26.63 -2.41 -9.24
N THR A 232 -26.69 -1.42 -10.10
CA THR A 232 -27.94 -0.84 -10.60
C THR A 232 -27.95 -0.89 -12.12
N PRO A 233 -29.10 -1.18 -12.76
CA PRO A 233 -29.15 -1.30 -14.23
C PRO A 233 -28.77 -0.03 -15.00
N ASP A 234 -28.99 1.13 -14.39
CA ASP A 234 -28.82 2.43 -15.04
C ASP A 234 -27.52 3.16 -14.67
N ASP A 235 -26.61 2.50 -13.91
CA ASP A 235 -25.36 3.12 -13.47
C ASP A 235 -24.19 2.13 -13.57
N ALA A 236 -22.96 2.67 -13.59
CA ALA A 236 -21.76 1.86 -13.55
C ALA A 236 -21.63 1.14 -12.20
N GLN A 237 -21.17 -0.11 -12.23
CA GLN A 237 -20.90 -0.86 -11.01
C GLN A 237 -19.78 -0.20 -10.23
N ALA A 238 -20.03 0.11 -8.97
CA ALA A 238 -19.06 0.72 -8.09
C ALA A 238 -18.88 -0.08 -6.81
N VAL A 239 -17.67 -0.06 -6.29
CA VAL A 239 -17.34 -0.57 -4.97
C VAL A 239 -16.97 0.58 -4.06
N THR A 240 -17.58 0.62 -2.87
CA THR A 240 -17.19 1.52 -1.79
C THR A 240 -16.47 0.71 -0.72
N VAL A 241 -15.24 1.09 -0.42
CA VAL A 241 -14.41 0.45 0.59
C VAL A 241 -14.19 1.42 1.73
N ASN A 242 -14.37 0.93 2.96
CA ASN A 242 -14.03 1.67 4.17
C ASN A 242 -12.72 1.14 4.75
N PHE A 243 -11.89 2.05 5.25
CA PHE A 243 -10.58 1.73 5.78
C PHE A 243 -10.25 2.58 7.01
N ARG A 244 -9.32 2.08 7.81
CA ARG A 244 -8.74 2.81 8.95
C ARG A 244 -7.22 2.74 8.89
N PRO A 245 -6.50 3.77 9.36
CA PRO A 245 -5.07 3.68 9.56
C PRO A 245 -4.71 2.56 10.54
N ALA A 246 -3.74 1.75 10.18
CA ALA A 246 -3.18 0.69 11.03
C ALA A 246 -1.90 1.12 11.75
N GLY A 247 -1.42 2.32 11.48
CA GLY A 247 -0.18 2.87 12.02
C GLY A 247 -0.11 4.39 11.89
N ALA A 248 1.11 4.92 11.83
CA ALA A 248 1.33 6.35 11.72
C ALA A 248 0.82 6.89 10.37
N VAL A 249 0.14 8.03 10.44
CA VAL A 249 -0.31 8.78 9.26
C VAL A 249 0.73 9.84 8.95
N SER A 250 1.28 9.82 7.73
CA SER A 250 2.22 10.81 7.23
C SER A 250 1.52 11.78 6.29
N TYR A 251 1.67 13.07 6.54
CA TYR A 251 1.19 14.13 5.67
C TYR A 251 2.36 14.85 5.02
N THR A 252 2.40 14.80 3.70
CA THR A 252 3.42 15.50 2.90
C THR A 252 2.80 16.75 2.30
N HIS A 253 3.42 17.91 2.55
CA HIS A 253 3.05 19.19 1.96
C HIS A 253 4.27 19.87 1.36
N LEU A 254 4.05 20.70 0.35
CA LEU A 254 5.10 21.55 -0.21
C LEU A 254 5.70 22.43 0.90
N ARG A 255 6.98 22.24 1.21
CA ARG A 255 7.73 23.34 1.83
C ARG A 255 7.84 24.45 0.81
N ALA A 256 7.40 25.64 1.16
CA ALA A 256 7.73 26.83 0.39
C ALA A 256 9.26 26.84 0.24
N HIS A 257 9.77 26.80 -0.98
CA HIS A 257 11.16 27.11 -1.24
C HIS A 257 11.33 28.57 -0.79
N GLU A 258 11.99 28.76 0.33
CA GLU A 258 12.61 30.04 0.65
C GLU A 258 13.79 30.19 -0.31
N THR A 259 13.59 31.00 -1.33
CA THR A 259 14.64 31.54 -2.19
C THR A 259 15.23 32.77 -1.54
#